data_9f18f18d135c57b4a1cfa2696054f1e3
#
_entry.id   9f18f18d135c57b4a1cfa2696054f1e3
#
_cell.length_a   1.000
_cell.length_b   1.000
_cell.length_c   1.000
_cell.angle_alpha   90.00
_cell.angle_beta   90.00
_cell.angle_gamma   90.00
#
_symmetry.space_group_name_H-M   'P 1'
#
loop_
_entity.id
_entity.type
_entity.pdbx_description
1 polymer ?
#
loop_
_entity_poly.entity_id
_entity_poly.type
_entity_poly.pdbx_seq_one_letter_code
_entity_poly.pdbx_strand_id
1 'polypeptide(L)'
;KSDNSTAGISPSSPTNSLINYIGGTNWKEQGTEIVWNLDVKKDGLYKVGFAFKQSYVTDGLVYRNLKIDGKTPFYEAGDIPFAYSSKWQFKEFKDEEGNDYLIYLTAGSHKLSLSVTLSDTAEVFKRLKEVVSALGDLYLDIVMITGEDPDTNRDYELHKQIPEFEETLTDSLKKLNALSKDLNGNLKVNGELNGAVKNMSRVIQNMLDNVYDAHLQVKNYYTAQQTLSTWLYDIKNMSLALDQIILASPQKEFDTPKASFLERLKFFIIRYSESYSKNSSTVTSSKDKSLDNIKIWVNWGRDQVKVLNSLIQDSFTPKYGINVTVEQVNATLVQGVISGNSPDLYLHMARTEPVNLAMRGVLYNLRNFDDYEKVLEENFQKGSDTPYLYKDGAYALPDTQNFFVMFYRTDIFDKLGLNPPKTWEDFLSVTGILQRNKMNAYLPYTKLGAAGTVNIGTGGL
;
A
#
# COMPACT_ATOMS: atom_id res chain seq x y z
N LYS A 1 9.80 6.70 11.74
CA LYS A 1 8.52 6.87 11.02
C LYS A 1 7.67 7.95 11.67
N SER A 2 7.08 8.82 10.87
CA SER A 2 6.07 9.75 11.32
C SER A 2 4.73 9.03 11.46
N ASP A 3 4.27 8.83 12.66
CA ASP A 3 2.93 8.36 12.96
C ASP A 3 2.52 8.90 14.35
N ASN A 4 1.26 8.71 14.70
CA ASN A 4 0.78 9.18 15.99
C ASN A 4 1.43 8.42 17.15
N SER A 5 2.36 9.06 17.86
CA SER A 5 2.91 8.52 19.11
C SER A 5 1.78 8.20 20.10
N THR A 6 1.94 7.14 20.86
CA THR A 6 1.03 6.76 21.93
C THR A 6 1.80 6.57 23.25
N ALA A 7 1.12 6.64 24.38
CA ALA A 7 1.75 6.38 25.68
C ALA A 7 2.18 4.90 25.86
N GLY A 8 1.83 4.00 24.94
CA GLY A 8 2.14 2.57 25.01
C GLY A 8 3.41 2.14 24.26
N ILE A 9 4.21 3.06 23.74
CA ILE A 9 5.51 2.82 23.10
C ILE A 9 6.64 3.43 23.91
N SER A 10 7.87 2.96 23.72
CA SER A 10 9.04 3.46 24.46
C SER A 10 10.18 3.90 23.52
N PRO A 11 10.73 5.14 23.64
CA PRO A 11 10.20 6.25 24.42
C PRO A 11 8.94 6.87 23.78
N SER A 12 7.95 7.23 24.59
CA SER A 12 6.76 7.94 24.14
C SER A 12 6.98 9.45 24.13
N SER A 13 6.42 10.16 23.15
CA SER A 13 6.43 11.61 23.12
C SER A 13 5.11 12.16 22.57
N PRO A 14 4.37 12.95 23.35
CA PRO A 14 3.12 13.56 22.89
C PRO A 14 3.34 14.67 21.85
N THR A 15 4.55 15.24 21.79
CA THR A 15 4.89 16.40 20.97
C THR A 15 5.70 16.05 19.72
N ASN A 16 6.29 14.84 19.67
CA ASN A 16 7.12 14.41 18.56
C ASN A 16 6.31 13.53 17.58
N SER A 17 6.29 13.90 16.32
CA SER A 17 5.66 13.12 15.26
C SER A 17 6.50 11.93 14.78
N LEU A 18 7.79 11.91 15.09
CA LEU A 18 8.68 10.78 14.84
C LEU A 18 8.58 9.81 16.02
N ILE A 19 8.14 8.61 15.77
CA ILE A 19 8.00 7.57 16.78
C ILE A 19 8.99 6.45 16.57
N ASN A 20 9.40 5.89 17.70
CA ASN A 20 10.44 4.86 17.75
C ASN A 20 9.88 3.46 17.53
N TYR A 21 9.15 3.24 16.43
CA TYR A 21 8.80 1.90 16.01
C TYR A 21 9.15 1.63 14.54
N ILE A 22 9.29 0.38 14.17
CA ILE A 22 9.62 -0.07 12.83
C ILE A 22 8.47 -0.88 12.22
N GLY A 23 8.41 -0.96 10.90
CA GLY A 23 7.43 -1.80 10.21
C GLY A 23 6.16 -1.04 9.80
N GLY A 24 5.00 -1.46 10.29
CA GLY A 24 3.70 -1.04 9.79
C GLY A 24 3.48 -1.57 8.37
N THR A 25 2.81 -0.80 7.51
CA THR A 25 2.53 -1.16 6.12
C THR A 25 3.78 -1.31 5.23
N ASN A 26 4.94 -0.83 5.68
CA ASN A 26 6.20 -0.94 4.94
C ASN A 26 6.94 -2.27 5.18
N TRP A 27 6.44 -3.12 6.08
CA TRP A 27 7.05 -4.41 6.41
C TRP A 27 5.97 -5.50 6.36
N LYS A 28 5.52 -5.80 5.16
CA LYS A 28 4.37 -6.68 4.91
C LYS A 28 4.64 -7.82 3.93
N GLU A 29 5.68 -7.70 3.10
CA GLU A 29 5.91 -8.62 2.00
C GLU A 29 6.78 -9.79 2.42
N GLN A 30 6.38 -11.01 2.00
CA GLN A 30 7.09 -12.25 2.27
C GLN A 30 8.59 -12.13 1.94
N GLY A 31 9.43 -12.63 2.85
CA GLY A 31 10.87 -12.64 2.70
C GLY A 31 11.58 -11.34 3.08
N THR A 32 10.85 -10.24 3.30
CA THR A 32 11.47 -9.02 3.83
C THR A 32 11.93 -9.24 5.27
N GLU A 33 13.17 -8.87 5.57
CA GLU A 33 13.84 -9.14 6.83
C GLU A 33 14.39 -7.86 7.44
N ILE A 34 14.26 -7.73 8.77
CA ILE A 34 14.89 -6.67 9.55
C ILE A 34 15.89 -7.33 10.49
N VAL A 35 17.10 -6.77 10.53
CA VAL A 35 18.23 -7.32 11.31
C VAL A 35 18.63 -6.31 12.38
N TRP A 36 18.83 -6.77 13.61
CA TRP A 36 19.34 -6.00 14.74
C TRP A 36 20.65 -6.61 15.23
N ASN A 37 21.60 -5.78 15.58
CA ASN A 37 22.80 -6.20 16.30
C ASN A 37 22.45 -6.29 17.78
N LEU A 38 22.78 -7.43 18.39
CA LEU A 38 22.52 -7.77 19.77
C LEU A 38 23.85 -7.98 20.51
N ASP A 39 24.08 -7.26 21.59
CA ASP A 39 25.25 -7.45 22.43
C ASP A 39 24.87 -8.19 23.72
N VAL A 40 25.21 -9.48 23.77
CA VAL A 40 24.91 -10.40 24.87
C VAL A 40 26.04 -10.34 25.90
N LYS A 41 25.72 -10.03 27.15
CA LYS A 41 26.72 -9.80 28.21
C LYS A 41 27.23 -11.07 28.86
N LYS A 42 26.46 -12.17 28.86
CA LYS A 42 26.80 -13.45 29.52
C LYS A 42 26.20 -14.60 28.72
N ASP A 43 26.93 -15.71 28.70
CA ASP A 43 26.42 -16.98 28.19
C ASP A 43 25.20 -17.42 29.00
N GLY A 44 24.21 -17.95 28.32
CA GLY A 44 23.03 -18.48 29.00
C GLY A 44 21.80 -18.64 28.13
N LEU A 45 20.73 -19.09 28.77
CA LEU A 45 19.40 -19.19 28.16
C LEU A 45 18.67 -17.85 28.29
N TYR A 46 18.04 -17.44 27.20
CA TYR A 46 17.29 -16.21 27.11
C TYR A 46 15.88 -16.48 26.58
N LYS A 47 14.90 -15.84 27.17
CA LYS A 47 13.52 -15.76 26.66
C LYS A 47 13.30 -14.46 25.91
N VAL A 48 12.37 -14.47 24.96
CA VAL A 48 12.12 -13.35 24.05
C VAL A 48 10.69 -12.82 24.23
N GLY A 49 10.54 -11.51 24.25
CA GLY A 49 9.25 -10.83 24.24
C GLY A 49 9.21 -9.72 23.19
N PHE A 50 8.01 -9.44 22.69
CA PHE A 50 7.78 -8.49 21.62
C PHE A 50 6.73 -7.45 22.02
N ALA A 51 7.07 -6.16 21.95
CA ALA A 51 6.12 -5.06 22.01
C ALA A 51 5.71 -4.69 20.59
N PHE A 52 4.45 -4.91 20.22
CA PHE A 52 3.99 -4.79 18.83
C PHE A 52 2.56 -4.28 18.72
N LYS A 53 2.18 -3.88 17.51
CA LYS A 53 0.80 -3.59 17.13
C LYS A 53 0.51 -4.21 15.77
N GLN A 54 -0.53 -5.03 15.71
CA GLN A 54 -1.07 -5.57 14.48
C GLN A 54 -2.52 -5.11 14.34
N SER A 55 -2.74 -4.01 13.61
CA SER A 55 -4.06 -3.42 13.38
C SER A 55 -4.42 -3.36 11.89
N TYR A 56 -3.76 -4.19 11.09
CA TYR A 56 -3.82 -4.15 9.64
C TYR A 56 -4.61 -5.33 9.04
N VAL A 57 -4.56 -6.48 9.70
CA VAL A 57 -5.24 -7.70 9.26
C VAL A 57 -6.29 -8.03 10.31
N THR A 58 -7.54 -7.60 10.05
CA THR A 58 -8.68 -7.71 10.98
C THR A 58 -8.96 -9.17 11.32
N ASP A 59 -9.05 -9.48 12.62
CA ASP A 59 -9.31 -10.81 13.17
C ASP A 59 -8.35 -11.91 12.70
N GLY A 60 -7.21 -11.52 12.11
CA GLY A 60 -6.21 -12.43 11.56
C GLY A 60 -4.90 -12.44 12.34
N LEU A 61 -4.02 -13.36 11.91
CA LEU A 61 -2.66 -13.50 12.38
C LEU A 61 -1.68 -13.05 11.29
N VAL A 62 -0.59 -12.42 11.71
CA VAL A 62 0.57 -12.20 10.84
C VAL A 62 1.79 -12.90 11.44
N TYR A 63 2.69 -13.37 10.62
CA TYR A 63 3.74 -14.28 11.07
C TYR A 63 5.14 -13.71 10.83
N ARG A 64 6.07 -14.07 11.73
CA ARG A 64 7.50 -13.73 11.59
C ARG A 64 8.37 -14.93 11.91
N ASN A 65 9.40 -15.13 11.12
CA ASN A 65 10.48 -16.08 11.39
C ASN A 65 11.58 -15.35 12.15
N LEU A 66 11.87 -15.82 13.36
CA LEU A 66 12.99 -15.36 14.19
C LEU A 66 14.24 -16.15 13.86
N LYS A 67 15.32 -15.42 13.56
CA LYS A 67 16.64 -16.04 13.38
C LYS A 67 17.67 -15.39 14.30
N ILE A 68 18.57 -16.20 14.77
CA ILE A 68 19.80 -15.80 15.47
C ILE A 68 20.99 -16.22 14.60
N ASP A 69 21.85 -15.27 14.26
CA ASP A 69 23.03 -15.48 13.39
C ASP A 69 22.67 -16.21 12.07
N GLY A 70 21.49 -15.83 11.51
CA GLY A 70 20.98 -16.37 10.25
C GLY A 70 20.31 -17.73 10.35
N LYS A 71 20.17 -18.32 11.54
CA LYS A 71 19.53 -19.62 11.76
C LYS A 71 18.29 -19.50 12.64
N THR A 72 17.20 -20.17 12.25
CA THR A 72 16.02 -20.35 13.09
C THR A 72 16.37 -21.31 14.23
N PRO A 73 16.26 -20.90 15.50
CA PRO A 73 16.79 -21.68 16.63
C PRO A 73 16.02 -22.99 16.88
N PHE A 74 14.72 -23.03 16.60
CA PHE A 74 13.84 -24.19 16.71
C PHE A 74 12.60 -23.98 15.83
N TYR A 75 11.79 -25.01 15.66
CA TYR A 75 10.68 -25.03 14.69
C TYR A 75 9.68 -23.87 14.88
N GLU A 76 9.23 -23.66 16.11
CA GLU A 76 8.20 -22.66 16.45
C GLU A 76 8.68 -21.21 16.23
N ALA A 77 9.99 -20.99 16.26
CA ALA A 77 10.59 -19.69 15.94
C ALA A 77 10.48 -19.35 14.44
N GLY A 78 10.16 -20.35 13.60
CA GLY A 78 9.94 -20.17 12.16
C GLY A 78 8.68 -19.38 11.82
N ASP A 79 7.63 -19.48 12.65
CA ASP A 79 6.30 -18.94 12.39
C ASP A 79 5.64 -18.34 13.64
N ILE A 80 6.27 -17.33 14.23
CA ILE A 80 5.74 -16.64 15.41
C ILE A 80 4.48 -15.86 15.04
N PRO A 81 3.29 -16.19 15.57
CA PRO A 81 2.03 -15.52 15.27
C PRO A 81 1.87 -14.22 16.06
N PHE A 82 1.40 -13.16 15.40
CA PHE A 82 1.04 -11.88 16.01
C PHE A 82 -0.44 -11.60 15.73
N ALA A 83 -1.25 -11.60 16.79
CA ALA A 83 -2.69 -11.45 16.70
C ALA A 83 -3.12 -9.99 16.49
N TYR A 84 -4.30 -9.84 15.87
CA TYR A 84 -4.93 -8.54 15.66
C TYR A 84 -5.24 -7.82 16.97
N SER A 85 -4.89 -6.56 17.04
CA SER A 85 -5.37 -5.59 18.03
C SER A 85 -5.14 -4.16 17.55
N SER A 86 -6.12 -3.31 17.78
CA SER A 86 -5.99 -1.86 17.54
C SER A 86 -5.06 -1.16 18.55
N LYS A 87 -4.65 -1.86 19.61
CA LYS A 87 -3.77 -1.34 20.68
C LYS A 87 -2.40 -2.02 20.63
N TRP A 88 -1.40 -1.34 21.16
CA TRP A 88 -0.10 -1.95 21.43
C TRP A 88 -0.23 -3.09 22.42
N GLN A 89 0.43 -4.19 22.12
CA GLN A 89 0.44 -5.44 22.87
C GLN A 89 1.87 -5.81 23.26
N PHE A 90 2.00 -6.61 24.32
CA PHE A 90 3.24 -7.30 24.63
C PHE A 90 2.98 -8.80 24.59
N LYS A 91 3.78 -9.52 23.81
CA LYS A 91 3.73 -10.98 23.69
C LYS A 91 5.03 -11.57 24.20
N GLU A 92 4.92 -12.44 25.17
CA GLU A 92 5.98 -13.36 25.56
C GLU A 92 5.97 -14.54 24.58
N PHE A 93 7.14 -14.98 24.15
CA PHE A 93 7.24 -16.13 23.26
C PHE A 93 7.18 -17.42 24.08
N LYS A 94 6.00 -18.03 24.13
CA LYS A 94 5.66 -19.19 24.95
C LYS A 94 4.95 -20.24 24.12
N ASP A 95 5.05 -21.53 24.60
CA ASP A 95 4.27 -22.63 24.06
C ASP A 95 2.78 -22.56 24.52
N GLU A 96 1.98 -23.53 24.08
CA GLU A 96 0.55 -23.62 24.45
C GLU A 96 0.33 -23.92 25.92
N GLU A 97 1.30 -24.53 26.61
CA GLU A 97 1.26 -24.84 28.03
C GLU A 97 1.70 -23.65 28.91
N GLY A 98 2.21 -22.58 28.30
CA GLY A 98 2.66 -21.35 28.95
C GLY A 98 4.14 -21.36 29.37
N ASN A 99 4.94 -22.33 28.90
CA ASN A 99 6.37 -22.36 29.14
C ASN A 99 7.12 -21.44 28.19
N ASP A 100 8.17 -20.78 28.67
CA ASP A 100 8.99 -19.91 27.84
C ASP A 100 9.83 -20.71 26.81
N TYR A 101 9.80 -20.33 25.54
CA TYR A 101 10.78 -20.78 24.59
C TYR A 101 12.14 -20.13 24.89
N LEU A 102 13.16 -20.95 25.08
CA LEU A 102 14.49 -20.49 25.50
C LEU A 102 15.51 -20.63 24.36
N ILE A 103 16.30 -19.57 24.15
CA ILE A 103 17.39 -19.53 23.17
C ILE A 103 18.70 -19.44 23.92
N TYR A 104 19.63 -20.35 23.63
CA TYR A 104 20.99 -20.27 24.17
C TYR A 104 21.81 -19.29 23.37
N LEU A 105 22.38 -18.28 24.05
CA LEU A 105 23.28 -17.29 23.46
C LEU A 105 24.56 -17.25 24.24
N THR A 106 25.68 -17.11 23.51
CA THR A 106 27.00 -16.87 24.10
C THR A 106 27.20 -15.37 24.34
N ALA A 107 28.13 -15.01 25.22
CA ALA A 107 28.53 -13.62 25.37
C ALA A 107 29.21 -13.12 24.08
N GLY A 108 28.84 -11.93 23.65
CA GLY A 108 29.36 -11.32 22.42
C GLY A 108 28.29 -10.70 21.53
N SER A 109 28.70 -10.40 20.31
CA SER A 109 27.79 -9.79 19.33
C SER A 109 27.11 -10.87 18.51
N HIS A 110 25.77 -10.79 18.47
CA HIS A 110 24.90 -11.64 17.68
C HIS A 110 24.03 -10.80 16.73
N LYS A 111 23.48 -11.43 15.70
CA LYS A 111 22.46 -10.84 14.82
C LYS A 111 21.14 -11.51 15.09
N LEU A 112 20.19 -10.73 15.60
CA LEU A 112 18.79 -11.13 15.69
C LEU A 112 18.07 -10.61 14.46
N SER A 113 17.31 -11.43 13.76
CA SER A 113 16.48 -10.97 12.66
C SER A 113 15.05 -11.52 12.72
N LEU A 114 14.13 -10.74 12.17
CA LEU A 114 12.75 -11.15 11.94
C LEU A 114 12.43 -11.00 10.45
N SER A 115 12.05 -12.08 9.81
CA SER A 115 11.59 -12.07 8.42
C SER A 115 10.10 -12.37 8.32
N VAL A 116 9.44 -11.77 7.32
CA VAL A 116 8.03 -12.00 7.05
C VAL A 116 7.82 -13.40 6.47
N THR A 117 6.92 -14.16 7.07
CA THR A 117 6.48 -15.48 6.56
C THR A 117 4.96 -15.50 6.43
N LEU A 118 4.44 -16.37 5.56
CA LEU A 118 3.00 -16.53 5.34
C LEU A 118 2.39 -17.62 6.22
N SER A 119 3.19 -18.59 6.65
CA SER A 119 2.71 -19.74 7.44
C SER A 119 1.40 -20.33 6.88
N ASP A 120 0.38 -20.51 7.72
CA ASP A 120 -0.95 -21.03 7.34
C ASP A 120 -1.61 -20.25 6.19
N THR A 121 -1.31 -18.97 6.05
CA THR A 121 -1.85 -18.12 4.98
C THR A 121 -1.39 -18.59 3.58
N ALA A 122 -0.23 -19.26 3.49
CA ALA A 122 0.28 -19.78 2.21
C ALA A 122 -0.65 -20.85 1.62
N GLU A 123 -1.17 -21.74 2.47
CA GLU A 123 -2.10 -22.79 2.04
C GLU A 123 -3.46 -22.18 1.63
N VAL A 124 -3.97 -21.23 2.40
CA VAL A 124 -5.19 -20.49 2.04
C VAL A 124 -5.02 -19.76 0.70
N PHE A 125 -3.89 -19.10 0.50
CA PHE A 125 -3.57 -18.42 -0.76
C PHE A 125 -3.56 -19.40 -1.95
N LYS A 126 -2.93 -20.57 -1.80
CA LYS A 126 -2.87 -21.59 -2.86
C LYS A 126 -4.27 -22.07 -3.24
N ARG A 127 -5.07 -22.46 -2.26
CA ARG A 127 -6.45 -22.95 -2.45
C ARG A 127 -7.34 -21.88 -3.08
N LEU A 128 -7.25 -20.65 -2.62
CA LEU A 128 -8.01 -19.53 -3.17
C LEU A 128 -7.60 -19.25 -4.62
N LYS A 129 -6.30 -19.28 -4.93
CA LYS A 129 -5.77 -19.06 -6.28
C LYS A 129 -6.29 -20.10 -7.26
N GLU A 130 -6.31 -21.36 -6.89
CA GLU A 130 -6.84 -22.46 -7.75
C GLU A 130 -8.30 -22.21 -8.12
N VAL A 131 -9.13 -21.88 -7.14
CA VAL A 131 -10.56 -21.60 -7.36
C VAL A 131 -10.77 -20.32 -8.18
N VAL A 132 -10.08 -19.24 -7.84
CA VAL A 132 -10.21 -17.96 -8.56
C VAL A 132 -9.77 -18.09 -10.02
N SER A 133 -8.75 -18.91 -10.31
CA SER A 133 -8.34 -19.18 -11.70
C SER A 133 -9.43 -19.91 -12.46
N ALA A 134 -9.93 -21.05 -11.94
CA ALA A 134 -10.97 -21.83 -12.60
C ALA A 134 -12.25 -21.02 -12.84
N LEU A 135 -12.67 -20.24 -11.83
CA LEU A 135 -13.84 -19.36 -11.96
C LEU A 135 -13.59 -18.19 -12.93
N GLY A 136 -12.35 -17.73 -13.04
CA GLY A 136 -11.97 -16.67 -14.00
C GLY A 136 -12.06 -17.18 -15.45
N ASP A 137 -11.56 -18.38 -15.71
CA ASP A 137 -11.64 -19.01 -17.04
C ASP A 137 -13.10 -19.26 -17.43
N LEU A 138 -13.90 -19.81 -16.50
CA LEU A 138 -15.33 -20.02 -16.72
C LEU A 138 -16.07 -18.70 -17.01
N TYR A 139 -15.72 -17.61 -16.29
CA TYR A 139 -16.30 -16.29 -16.55
C TYR A 139 -16.05 -15.83 -17.99
N LEU A 140 -14.84 -16.02 -18.49
CA LEU A 140 -14.51 -15.67 -19.88
C LEU A 140 -15.35 -16.44 -20.89
N ASP A 141 -15.55 -17.74 -20.67
CA ASP A 141 -16.39 -18.56 -21.53
C ASP A 141 -17.86 -18.13 -21.50
N ILE A 142 -18.37 -17.78 -20.30
CA ILE A 142 -19.72 -17.22 -20.13
C ILE A 142 -19.86 -15.91 -20.92
N VAL A 143 -18.95 -14.97 -20.74
CA VAL A 143 -19.00 -13.64 -21.37
C VAL A 143 -18.87 -13.72 -22.89
N MET A 144 -18.10 -14.66 -23.42
CA MET A 144 -18.03 -14.90 -24.88
C MET A 144 -19.38 -15.29 -25.49
N ILE A 145 -20.25 -15.92 -24.72
CA ILE A 145 -21.59 -16.32 -25.16
C ILE A 145 -22.63 -15.24 -24.87
N THR A 146 -22.63 -14.70 -23.64
CA THR A 146 -23.69 -13.81 -23.14
C THR A 146 -23.41 -12.32 -23.34
N GLY A 147 -22.13 -11.92 -23.35
CA GLY A 147 -21.69 -10.55 -23.08
C GLY A 147 -21.63 -10.28 -21.56
N GLU A 148 -21.12 -9.10 -21.19
CA GLU A 148 -21.01 -8.65 -19.80
C GLU A 148 -22.38 -8.33 -19.17
N ASP A 149 -23.39 -7.98 -19.99
CA ASP A 149 -24.76 -7.65 -19.58
C ASP A 149 -25.75 -8.53 -20.38
N PRO A 150 -26.03 -9.75 -19.91
CA PRO A 150 -26.89 -10.70 -20.61
C PRO A 150 -28.33 -10.19 -20.72
N ASP A 151 -28.98 -10.47 -21.85
CA ASP A 151 -30.43 -10.27 -21.98
C ASP A 151 -31.17 -11.25 -21.06
N THR A 152 -31.94 -10.72 -20.14
CA THR A 152 -32.67 -11.50 -19.12
C THR A 152 -33.79 -12.38 -19.68
N ASN A 153 -34.24 -12.11 -20.90
CA ASN A 153 -35.33 -12.86 -21.56
C ASN A 153 -34.81 -13.90 -22.54
N ARG A 154 -33.49 -14.03 -22.72
CA ARG A 154 -32.86 -14.96 -23.63
C ARG A 154 -32.29 -16.16 -22.89
N ASP A 155 -32.71 -17.37 -23.27
CA ASP A 155 -32.05 -18.58 -22.84
C ASP A 155 -30.72 -18.74 -23.63
N TYR A 156 -29.61 -18.78 -22.90
CA TYR A 156 -28.26 -18.97 -23.49
C TYR A 156 -27.79 -20.41 -23.44
N GLU A 157 -28.51 -21.31 -22.78
CA GLU A 157 -28.15 -22.72 -22.63
C GLU A 157 -26.66 -22.92 -22.24
N LEU A 158 -26.13 -22.14 -21.30
CA LEU A 158 -24.70 -22.11 -20.92
C LEU A 158 -24.17 -23.52 -20.59
N HIS A 159 -24.96 -24.33 -19.91
CA HIS A 159 -24.62 -25.70 -19.53
C HIS A 159 -24.42 -26.63 -20.72
N LYS A 160 -24.97 -26.28 -21.90
CA LYS A 160 -24.75 -27.03 -23.13
C LYS A 160 -23.62 -26.49 -23.98
N GLN A 161 -23.41 -25.16 -23.94
CA GLN A 161 -22.42 -24.49 -24.78
C GLN A 161 -21.01 -24.47 -24.19
N ILE A 162 -20.90 -24.51 -22.86
CA ILE A 162 -19.62 -24.51 -22.17
C ILE A 162 -19.34 -25.92 -21.65
N PRO A 163 -18.32 -26.61 -22.19
CA PRO A 163 -17.86 -27.87 -21.64
C PRO A 163 -17.52 -27.72 -20.14
N GLU A 164 -17.83 -28.71 -19.33
CA GLU A 164 -17.51 -28.77 -17.91
C GLU A 164 -18.13 -27.61 -17.05
N PHE A 165 -19.17 -26.91 -17.57
CA PHE A 165 -19.81 -25.79 -16.88
C PHE A 165 -20.26 -26.16 -15.45
N GLU A 166 -21.09 -27.19 -15.33
CA GLU A 166 -21.63 -27.67 -14.05
C GLU A 166 -20.54 -28.32 -13.19
N GLU A 167 -19.59 -29.01 -13.79
CA GLU A 167 -18.48 -29.66 -13.11
C GLU A 167 -17.56 -28.62 -12.46
N THR A 168 -17.17 -27.58 -13.21
CA THR A 168 -16.34 -26.48 -12.70
C THR A 168 -17.01 -25.72 -11.56
N LEU A 169 -18.31 -25.41 -11.68
CA LEU A 169 -19.08 -24.77 -10.62
C LEU A 169 -19.17 -25.67 -9.37
N THR A 170 -19.46 -26.95 -9.54
CA THR A 170 -19.60 -27.92 -8.44
C THR A 170 -18.28 -28.12 -7.69
N ASP A 171 -17.17 -28.31 -8.41
CA ASP A 171 -15.84 -28.46 -7.81
C ASP A 171 -15.41 -27.18 -7.07
N SER A 172 -15.62 -26.02 -7.71
CA SER A 172 -15.33 -24.73 -7.09
C SER A 172 -16.15 -24.49 -5.81
N LEU A 173 -17.45 -24.82 -5.84
CA LEU A 173 -18.32 -24.73 -4.67
C LEU A 173 -17.85 -25.62 -3.51
N LYS A 174 -17.47 -26.86 -3.83
CA LYS A 174 -16.92 -27.80 -2.84
C LYS A 174 -15.64 -27.26 -2.22
N LYS A 175 -14.72 -26.75 -3.01
CA LYS A 175 -13.44 -26.15 -2.55
C LYS A 175 -13.68 -24.91 -1.69
N LEU A 176 -14.59 -24.01 -2.10
CA LEU A 176 -14.94 -22.81 -1.35
C LEU A 176 -15.62 -23.16 0.00
N ASN A 177 -16.52 -24.12 0.02
CA ASN A 177 -17.18 -24.55 1.26
C ASN A 177 -16.18 -25.20 2.23
N ALA A 178 -15.24 -26.00 1.74
CA ALA A 178 -14.15 -26.55 2.55
C ALA A 178 -13.27 -25.43 3.11
N LEU A 179 -12.89 -24.45 2.29
CA LEU A 179 -12.10 -23.29 2.69
C LEU A 179 -12.85 -22.46 3.76
N SER A 180 -14.15 -22.20 3.56
CA SER A 180 -14.99 -21.48 4.52
C SER A 180 -15.07 -22.19 5.89
N LYS A 181 -15.12 -23.53 5.88
CA LYS A 181 -15.11 -24.32 7.11
C LYS A 181 -13.80 -24.15 7.88
N ASP A 182 -12.68 -24.21 7.18
CA ASP A 182 -11.35 -24.05 7.79
C ASP A 182 -11.13 -22.62 8.32
N LEU A 183 -11.57 -21.60 7.56
CA LEU A 183 -11.54 -20.20 7.99
C LEU A 183 -12.41 -19.90 9.21
N ASN A 184 -13.50 -20.65 9.43
CA ASN A 184 -14.31 -20.55 10.64
C ASN A 184 -13.68 -21.30 11.84
N GLY A 185 -12.76 -22.22 11.57
CA GLY A 185 -12.12 -23.08 12.58
C GLY A 185 -10.73 -22.61 12.94
N ASN A 186 -9.74 -23.27 12.38
CA ASN A 186 -8.33 -23.16 12.81
C ASN A 186 -7.53 -22.08 12.09
N LEU A 187 -7.96 -21.66 10.87
CA LEU A 187 -7.19 -20.72 10.05
C LEU A 187 -7.62 -19.27 10.30
N LYS A 188 -6.88 -18.56 11.14
CA LYS A 188 -7.12 -17.13 11.44
C LYS A 188 -6.36 -16.23 10.47
N VAL A 189 -6.82 -16.17 9.24
CA VAL A 189 -6.16 -15.38 8.17
C VAL A 189 -6.70 -13.94 8.13
N ASN A 190 -7.99 -13.79 7.91
CA ASN A 190 -8.71 -12.50 7.95
C ASN A 190 -10.22 -12.79 8.05
N GLY A 191 -10.91 -12.14 8.98
CA GLY A 191 -12.33 -12.35 9.21
C GLY A 191 -13.23 -12.00 8.02
N GLU A 192 -12.85 -11.01 7.22
CA GLU A 192 -13.63 -10.55 6.07
C GLU A 192 -13.53 -11.49 4.86
N LEU A 193 -12.41 -12.21 4.70
CA LEU A 193 -12.23 -13.17 3.60
C LEU A 193 -13.33 -14.22 3.57
N ASN A 194 -13.72 -14.72 4.72
CA ASN A 194 -14.76 -15.74 4.81
C ASN A 194 -16.12 -15.23 4.29
N GLY A 195 -16.41 -13.94 4.47
CA GLY A 195 -17.59 -13.30 3.88
C GLY A 195 -17.57 -13.32 2.35
N ALA A 196 -16.43 -13.02 1.75
CA ALA A 196 -16.22 -13.07 0.30
C ALA A 196 -16.37 -14.51 -0.24
N VAL A 197 -15.75 -15.50 0.43
CA VAL A 197 -15.85 -16.93 0.08
C VAL A 197 -17.30 -17.40 0.13
N LYS A 198 -18.06 -17.09 1.19
CA LYS A 198 -19.47 -17.43 1.32
C LYS A 198 -20.35 -16.76 0.26
N ASN A 199 -20.06 -15.51 -0.08
CA ASN A 199 -20.80 -14.81 -1.12
C ASN A 199 -20.63 -15.49 -2.48
N MET A 200 -19.41 -15.86 -2.85
CA MET A 200 -19.17 -16.60 -4.10
C MET A 200 -19.82 -17.98 -4.09
N SER A 201 -19.71 -18.71 -2.97
CA SER A 201 -20.41 -20.01 -2.81
C SER A 201 -21.92 -19.89 -3.06
N ARG A 202 -22.55 -18.82 -2.52
CA ARG A 202 -23.99 -18.58 -2.73
C ARG A 202 -24.32 -18.27 -4.18
N VAL A 203 -23.50 -17.48 -4.87
CA VAL A 203 -23.72 -17.18 -6.30
C VAL A 203 -23.60 -18.43 -7.13
N ILE A 204 -22.58 -19.24 -6.91
CA ILE A 204 -22.41 -20.54 -7.62
C ILE A 204 -23.58 -21.47 -7.33
N GLN A 205 -24.04 -21.57 -6.08
CA GLN A 205 -25.17 -22.40 -5.71
C GLN A 205 -26.43 -21.97 -6.46
N ASN A 206 -26.71 -20.64 -6.56
CA ASN A 206 -27.85 -20.14 -7.32
C ASN A 206 -27.77 -20.49 -8.82
N MET A 207 -26.56 -20.52 -9.41
CA MET A 207 -26.38 -20.95 -10.81
C MET A 207 -26.63 -22.44 -11.00
N LEU A 208 -26.24 -23.27 -10.03
CA LEU A 208 -26.44 -24.72 -10.05
C LEU A 208 -27.89 -25.12 -9.75
N ASP A 209 -28.58 -24.38 -8.87
CA ASP A 209 -29.99 -24.63 -8.53
C ASP A 209 -30.92 -24.45 -9.75
N ASN A 210 -30.55 -23.54 -10.66
CA ASN A 210 -31.22 -23.37 -11.93
C ASN A 210 -30.24 -23.04 -13.06
N VAL A 211 -29.71 -24.07 -13.71
CA VAL A 211 -28.70 -23.93 -14.76
C VAL A 211 -29.22 -23.23 -16.02
N TYR A 212 -30.52 -23.27 -16.28
CA TYR A 212 -31.13 -22.59 -17.42
C TYR A 212 -31.17 -21.05 -17.21
N ASP A 213 -31.31 -20.61 -15.98
CA ASP A 213 -31.30 -19.19 -15.59
C ASP A 213 -29.93 -18.72 -15.07
N ALA A 214 -28.87 -19.54 -15.22
CA ALA A 214 -27.54 -19.18 -14.75
C ALA A 214 -27.03 -17.85 -15.31
N HIS A 215 -27.46 -17.46 -16.52
CA HIS A 215 -27.12 -16.17 -17.14
C HIS A 215 -27.59 -14.96 -16.31
N LEU A 216 -28.65 -15.07 -15.51
CA LEU A 216 -29.16 -14.03 -14.63
C LEU A 216 -28.17 -13.72 -13.46
N GLN A 217 -27.27 -14.64 -13.16
CA GLN A 217 -26.26 -14.49 -12.11
C GLN A 217 -24.93 -13.92 -12.63
N VAL A 218 -24.72 -13.70 -13.91
CA VAL A 218 -23.41 -13.32 -14.50
C VAL A 218 -22.84 -12.05 -13.85
N LYS A 219 -23.66 -11.05 -13.60
CA LYS A 219 -23.24 -9.81 -12.94
C LYS A 219 -22.83 -10.02 -11.47
N ASN A 220 -23.60 -10.82 -10.74
CA ASN A 220 -23.29 -11.19 -9.36
C ASN A 220 -22.01 -12.05 -9.30
N TYR A 221 -21.87 -12.97 -10.25
CA TYR A 221 -20.70 -13.82 -10.41
C TYR A 221 -19.44 -12.97 -10.64
N TYR A 222 -19.48 -12.05 -11.60
CA TYR A 222 -18.38 -11.13 -11.86
C TYR A 222 -17.96 -10.34 -10.62
N THR A 223 -18.91 -9.74 -9.92
CA THR A 223 -18.64 -8.95 -8.72
C THR A 223 -18.02 -9.80 -7.60
N ALA A 224 -18.54 -11.02 -7.39
CA ALA A 224 -18.01 -11.92 -6.38
C ALA A 224 -16.62 -12.43 -6.76
N GLN A 225 -16.38 -12.75 -8.03
CA GLN A 225 -15.10 -13.21 -8.56
C GLN A 225 -14.04 -12.09 -8.48
N GLN A 226 -14.39 -10.85 -8.80
CA GLN A 226 -13.49 -9.69 -8.58
C GLN A 226 -13.12 -9.53 -7.12
N THR A 227 -14.09 -9.68 -6.21
CA THR A 227 -13.83 -9.59 -4.77
C THR A 227 -12.84 -10.67 -4.32
N LEU A 228 -13.01 -11.92 -4.74
CA LEU A 228 -12.05 -12.98 -4.43
C LEU A 228 -10.67 -12.75 -5.07
N SER A 229 -10.62 -12.18 -6.27
CA SER A 229 -9.36 -11.82 -6.94
C SER A 229 -8.60 -10.74 -6.18
N THR A 230 -9.29 -9.76 -5.61
CA THR A 230 -8.69 -8.75 -4.74
C THR A 230 -8.09 -9.41 -3.48
N TRP A 231 -8.78 -10.39 -2.90
CA TRP A 231 -8.28 -11.13 -1.75
C TRP A 231 -6.99 -11.91 -2.04
N LEU A 232 -6.74 -12.36 -3.27
CA LEU A 232 -5.44 -12.98 -3.62
C LEU A 232 -4.25 -12.04 -3.40
N TYR A 233 -4.47 -10.73 -3.51
CA TYR A 233 -3.45 -9.73 -3.22
C TYR A 233 -3.39 -9.42 -1.71
N ASP A 234 -4.55 -9.17 -1.11
CA ASP A 234 -4.65 -8.68 0.27
C ASP A 234 -4.27 -9.74 1.31
N ILE A 235 -4.53 -11.02 1.03
CA ILE A 235 -4.21 -12.14 1.94
C ILE A 235 -2.71 -12.26 2.25
N LYS A 236 -1.85 -11.76 1.37
CA LYS A 236 -0.38 -11.75 1.58
C LYS A 236 0.10 -10.57 2.41
N ASN A 237 -0.79 -9.70 2.84
CA ASN A 237 -0.44 -8.54 3.66
C ASN A 237 -0.12 -8.97 5.09
N MET A 238 1.18 -9.03 5.42
CA MET A 238 1.69 -9.39 6.76
C MET A 238 2.18 -8.16 7.54
N SER A 239 1.46 -7.04 7.45
CA SER A 239 1.84 -5.78 8.11
C SER A 239 1.91 -5.92 9.62
N LEU A 240 3.03 -5.49 10.20
CA LEU A 240 3.29 -5.51 11.63
C LEU A 240 4.09 -4.27 12.05
N ALA A 241 3.64 -3.57 13.06
CA ALA A 241 4.43 -2.53 13.73
C ALA A 241 5.10 -3.12 14.98
N LEU A 242 6.41 -2.94 15.11
CA LEU A 242 7.24 -3.45 16.19
C LEU A 242 7.91 -2.28 16.91
N ASP A 243 7.70 -2.19 18.22
CA ASP A 243 8.31 -1.16 19.08
C ASP A 243 9.61 -1.70 19.73
N GLN A 244 9.52 -2.87 20.37
CA GLN A 244 10.67 -3.45 21.08
C GLN A 244 10.73 -4.97 20.90
N ILE A 245 11.96 -5.49 20.92
CA ILE A 245 12.28 -6.89 21.16
C ILE A 245 13.07 -6.92 22.46
N ILE A 246 12.59 -7.66 23.44
CA ILE A 246 13.20 -7.75 24.78
C ILE A 246 13.73 -9.17 24.99
N LEU A 247 15.02 -9.29 25.30
CA LEU A 247 15.61 -10.53 25.75
C LEU A 247 15.83 -10.45 27.25
N ALA A 248 15.42 -11.48 27.96
CA ALA A 248 15.56 -11.60 29.41
C ALA A 248 16.05 -12.98 29.79
N SER A 249 16.77 -13.09 30.93
CA SER A 249 17.04 -14.40 31.53
C SER A 249 15.73 -15.06 31.99
N PRO A 250 15.65 -16.39 32.03
CA PRO A 250 14.39 -17.10 32.35
C PRO A 250 13.74 -16.65 33.66
N GLN A 251 14.55 -16.30 34.67
CA GLN A 251 14.09 -15.91 36.01
C GLN A 251 13.64 -14.45 36.12
N LYS A 252 13.98 -13.61 35.11
CA LYS A 252 13.68 -12.17 35.13
C LYS A 252 12.35 -11.91 34.43
N GLU A 253 11.46 -11.18 35.06
CA GLU A 253 10.26 -10.69 34.40
C GLU A 253 10.62 -9.65 33.30
N PHE A 254 9.81 -9.57 32.27
CA PHE A 254 9.99 -8.57 31.22
C PHE A 254 9.64 -7.18 31.75
N ASP A 255 10.54 -6.25 31.52
CA ASP A 255 10.27 -4.82 31.74
C ASP A 255 9.44 -4.28 30.58
N THR A 256 8.12 -4.34 30.72
CA THR A 256 7.18 -3.97 29.66
C THR A 256 6.82 -2.50 29.71
N PRO A 257 6.76 -1.80 28.58
CA PRO A 257 6.30 -0.41 28.54
C PRO A 257 4.78 -0.36 28.84
N LYS A 258 4.44 -0.22 30.12
CA LYS A 258 3.05 -0.05 30.59
C LYS A 258 2.83 1.41 30.93
N ALA A 259 2.06 2.14 30.12
CA ALA A 259 1.60 3.45 30.53
C ALA A 259 0.44 3.34 31.52
N SER A 260 0.60 3.97 32.69
CA SER A 260 -0.46 4.10 33.68
C SER A 260 -1.62 4.96 33.13
N PHE A 261 -2.79 4.89 33.78
CA PHE A 261 -3.93 5.73 33.38
C PHE A 261 -3.59 7.23 33.43
N LEU A 262 -2.85 7.66 34.45
CA LEU A 262 -2.43 9.06 34.60
C LEU A 262 -1.45 9.48 33.49
N GLU A 263 -0.53 8.64 33.10
CA GLU A 263 0.38 8.90 31.98
C GLU A 263 -0.38 9.00 30.66
N ARG A 264 -1.36 8.15 30.42
CA ARG A 264 -2.23 8.22 29.23
C ARG A 264 -3.05 9.51 29.21
N LEU A 265 -3.60 9.93 30.35
CA LEU A 265 -4.35 11.15 30.48
C LEU A 265 -3.45 12.38 30.28
N LYS A 266 -2.27 12.41 30.92
CA LYS A 266 -1.26 13.46 30.70
C LYS A 266 -0.82 13.54 29.25
N PHE A 267 -0.56 12.40 28.62
CA PHE A 267 -0.21 12.31 27.20
C PHE A 267 -1.32 12.89 26.32
N PHE A 268 -2.57 12.54 26.57
CA PHE A 268 -3.73 13.03 25.85
C PHE A 268 -3.89 14.56 25.99
N ILE A 269 -3.78 15.11 27.21
CA ILE A 269 -3.92 16.55 27.48
C ILE A 269 -2.81 17.34 26.75
N ILE A 270 -1.55 16.89 26.86
CA ILE A 270 -0.44 17.56 26.19
C ILE A 270 -0.61 17.51 24.67
N ARG A 271 -1.01 16.38 24.12
CA ARG A 271 -1.25 16.21 22.69
C ARG A 271 -2.41 17.08 22.20
N TYR A 272 -3.47 17.19 22.99
CA TYR A 272 -4.62 18.02 22.67
C TYR A 272 -4.23 19.52 22.65
N SER A 273 -3.48 20.00 23.65
CA SER A 273 -2.97 21.38 23.69
C SER A 273 -2.01 21.67 22.54
N GLU A 274 -1.14 20.74 22.18
CA GLU A 274 -0.21 20.87 21.04
C GLU A 274 -0.94 20.89 19.68
N SER A 275 -2.09 20.21 19.56
CA SER A 275 -2.88 20.23 18.31
C SER A 275 -3.47 21.61 18.01
N TYR A 276 -3.66 22.43 19.02
CA TYR A 276 -4.06 23.84 18.87
C TYR A 276 -2.89 24.78 18.58
N SER A 277 -1.69 24.44 19.03
CA SER A 277 -0.51 25.32 18.88
C SER A 277 0.30 25.06 17.61
N LYS A 278 0.13 23.90 16.99
CA LYS A 278 0.79 23.55 15.72
C LYS A 278 -0.23 23.52 14.58
N ASN A 279 -0.05 24.40 13.59
CA ASN A 279 -0.65 24.19 12.30
C ASN A 279 -0.18 22.81 11.79
N SER A 280 -1.08 21.86 11.77
CA SER A 280 -0.78 20.45 11.40
C SER A 280 -0.29 20.28 9.95
N SER A 281 -0.29 21.35 9.17
CA SER A 281 0.17 21.44 7.80
C SER A 281 1.61 21.90 7.64
N THR A 282 2.28 22.37 8.73
CA THR A 282 3.62 22.93 8.67
C THR A 282 4.62 22.08 9.44
N VAL A 283 5.67 21.61 8.79
CA VAL A 283 6.77 20.85 9.40
C VAL A 283 8.08 21.53 9.08
N THR A 284 8.86 21.88 10.11
CA THR A 284 10.21 22.45 9.96
C THR A 284 11.26 21.38 10.25
N SER A 285 12.29 21.30 9.40
CA SER A 285 13.29 20.22 9.43
C SER A 285 14.21 20.25 10.66
N SER A 286 14.47 21.42 11.24
CA SER A 286 15.27 21.58 12.45
C SER A 286 14.70 22.66 13.36
N LYS A 287 15.00 22.57 14.66
CA LYS A 287 14.67 23.58 15.66
C LYS A 287 15.78 24.63 15.82
N ASP A 288 16.89 24.49 15.12
CA ASP A 288 18.00 25.44 15.16
C ASP A 288 17.62 26.70 14.39
N LYS A 289 17.40 27.79 15.12
CA LYS A 289 17.03 29.10 14.57
C LYS A 289 18.19 29.86 13.96
N SER A 290 19.42 29.36 14.10
CA SER A 290 20.62 30.00 13.53
C SER A 290 20.82 29.67 12.05
N LEU A 291 20.11 28.67 11.53
CA LEU A 291 20.17 28.25 10.13
C LEU A 291 19.22 29.08 9.27
N ASP A 292 19.64 29.36 8.04
CA ASP A 292 18.75 29.91 7.02
C ASP A 292 17.57 28.98 6.79
N ASN A 293 16.40 29.53 6.49
CA ASN A 293 15.18 28.77 6.32
C ASN A 293 14.56 28.99 4.95
N ILE A 294 14.29 27.91 4.23
CA ILE A 294 13.55 27.90 2.97
C ILE A 294 12.12 27.42 3.23
N LYS A 295 11.15 28.18 2.76
CA LYS A 295 9.73 27.85 2.83
C LYS A 295 9.27 27.20 1.55
N ILE A 296 8.79 25.95 1.64
CA ILE A 296 8.29 25.18 0.51
C ILE A 296 6.78 24.96 0.64
N TRP A 297 6.04 25.28 -0.40
CA TRP A 297 4.66 24.89 -0.54
C TRP A 297 4.54 23.64 -1.40
N VAL A 298 3.65 22.71 -1.01
CA VAL A 298 3.39 21.48 -1.73
C VAL A 298 1.90 21.22 -1.82
N ASN A 299 1.44 20.78 -2.99
CA ASN A 299 0.07 20.30 -3.23
C ASN A 299 0.07 18.77 -3.36
N TRP A 300 0.58 18.09 -2.35
CA TRP A 300 0.66 16.63 -2.29
C TRP A 300 -0.23 16.06 -1.19
N GLY A 301 -0.51 14.76 -1.28
CA GLY A 301 -1.11 14.01 -0.19
C GLY A 301 -0.19 13.95 1.04
N ARG A 302 -0.78 13.74 2.21
CA ARG A 302 -0.04 13.72 3.49
C ARG A 302 1.13 12.73 3.52
N ASP A 303 1.00 11.59 2.85
CA ASP A 303 2.05 10.56 2.85
C ASP A 303 3.26 10.98 2.02
N GLN A 304 3.04 11.66 0.89
CA GLN A 304 4.11 12.23 0.08
C GLN A 304 4.85 13.34 0.82
N VAL A 305 4.12 14.21 1.52
CA VAL A 305 4.71 15.26 2.37
C VAL A 305 5.57 14.67 3.49
N LYS A 306 5.14 13.54 4.08
CA LYS A 306 5.96 12.82 5.08
C LYS A 306 7.28 12.31 4.50
N VAL A 307 7.24 11.73 3.30
CA VAL A 307 8.45 11.26 2.61
C VAL A 307 9.40 12.42 2.31
N LEU A 308 8.88 13.53 1.79
CA LEU A 308 9.66 14.74 1.55
C LEU A 308 10.33 15.25 2.83
N ASN A 309 9.58 15.34 3.91
CA ASN A 309 10.13 15.77 5.22
C ASN A 309 11.23 14.83 5.73
N SER A 310 11.08 13.51 5.57
CA SER A 310 12.14 12.56 5.94
C SER A 310 13.41 12.79 5.11
N LEU A 311 13.28 12.96 3.80
CA LEU A 311 14.41 13.24 2.91
C LEU A 311 15.12 14.56 3.29
N ILE A 312 14.37 15.59 3.62
CA ILE A 312 14.92 16.86 4.04
C ILE A 312 15.69 16.71 5.37
N GLN A 313 15.09 16.05 6.36
CA GLN A 313 15.70 15.87 7.69
C GLN A 313 16.90 14.94 7.67
N ASP A 314 16.83 13.85 6.89
CA ASP A 314 17.85 12.81 6.91
C ASP A 314 19.02 13.10 5.96
N SER A 315 18.80 13.92 4.93
CA SER A 315 19.79 14.15 3.87
C SER A 315 20.07 15.63 3.61
N PHE A 316 19.04 16.42 3.30
CA PHE A 316 19.26 17.80 2.84
C PHE A 316 19.79 18.72 3.93
N THR A 317 19.06 18.85 5.04
CA THR A 317 19.45 19.75 6.14
C THR A 317 20.83 19.41 6.74
N PRO A 318 21.17 18.12 7.01
CA PRO A 318 22.51 17.77 7.48
C PRO A 318 23.63 18.07 6.48
N LYS A 319 23.34 17.94 5.18
CA LYS A 319 24.35 18.16 4.12
C LYS A 319 24.62 19.64 3.85
N TYR A 320 23.57 20.45 3.84
CA TYR A 320 23.66 21.85 3.39
C TYR A 320 23.56 22.88 4.52
N GLY A 321 23.17 22.48 5.72
CA GLY A 321 23.03 23.40 6.87
C GLY A 321 21.87 24.38 6.69
N ILE A 322 20.85 24.04 5.91
CA ILE A 322 19.69 24.89 5.63
C ILE A 322 18.44 24.23 6.21
N ASN A 323 17.65 25.00 6.97
CA ASN A 323 16.34 24.56 7.40
C ASN A 323 15.33 24.64 6.25
N VAL A 324 14.39 23.70 6.25
CA VAL A 324 13.28 23.73 5.29
C VAL A 324 11.96 23.61 6.05
N THR A 325 11.06 24.53 5.77
CA THR A 325 9.69 24.52 6.28
C THR A 325 8.75 24.10 5.14
N VAL A 326 8.15 22.92 5.26
CA VAL A 326 7.19 22.41 4.28
C VAL A 326 5.77 22.70 4.76
N GLU A 327 5.01 23.39 3.93
CA GLU A 327 3.59 23.68 4.14
C GLU A 327 2.74 22.98 3.08
N GLN A 328 1.82 22.13 3.53
CA GLN A 328 0.82 21.53 2.64
C GLN A 328 -0.29 22.53 2.38
N VAL A 329 -0.47 22.95 1.13
CA VAL A 329 -1.43 23.99 0.75
C VAL A 329 -2.36 23.51 -0.35
N ASN A 330 -3.62 23.96 -0.27
CA ASN A 330 -4.60 23.82 -1.36
C ASN A 330 -4.91 25.19 -2.01
N ALA A 331 -4.17 26.24 -1.60
CA ALA A 331 -4.33 27.59 -2.10
C ALA A 331 -3.52 27.82 -3.38
N THR A 332 -3.96 28.75 -4.23
CA THR A 332 -3.18 29.18 -5.37
C THR A 332 -2.02 30.06 -4.94
N LEU A 333 -0.87 29.98 -5.65
CA LEU A 333 0.29 30.82 -5.34
C LEU A 333 -0.05 32.32 -5.41
N VAL A 334 -0.95 32.71 -6.32
CA VAL A 334 -1.42 34.10 -6.45
C VAL A 334 -2.01 34.63 -5.13
N GLN A 335 -2.81 33.84 -4.45
CA GLN A 335 -3.38 34.23 -3.15
C GLN A 335 -2.29 34.40 -2.09
N GLY A 336 -1.29 33.52 -2.08
CA GLY A 336 -0.12 33.65 -1.19
C GLY A 336 0.66 34.92 -1.44
N VAL A 337 0.96 35.25 -2.68
CA VAL A 337 1.68 36.47 -3.06
C VAL A 337 0.89 37.73 -2.65
N ILE A 338 -0.42 37.78 -2.93
CA ILE A 338 -1.28 38.91 -2.57
C ILE A 338 -1.36 39.11 -1.05
N SER A 339 -1.37 38.02 -0.28
CA SER A 339 -1.42 38.06 1.18
C SER A 339 -0.06 38.30 1.85
N GLY A 340 1.03 38.38 1.08
CA GLY A 340 2.38 38.50 1.60
C GLY A 340 2.93 37.24 2.27
N ASN A 341 2.29 36.10 2.04
CA ASN A 341 2.68 34.79 2.58
C ASN A 341 3.07 33.83 1.45
N SER A 342 3.99 34.27 0.57
CA SER A 342 4.50 33.41 -0.52
C SER A 342 5.59 32.44 -0.02
N PRO A 343 5.73 31.26 -0.64
CA PRO A 343 6.86 30.37 -0.43
C PRO A 343 8.08 30.83 -1.26
N ASP A 344 9.25 30.30 -0.90
CA ASP A 344 10.47 30.40 -1.73
C ASP A 344 10.43 29.39 -2.87
N LEU A 345 9.78 28.25 -2.66
CA LEU A 345 9.63 27.18 -3.66
C LEU A 345 8.24 26.57 -3.60
N TYR A 346 7.63 26.32 -4.75
CA TYR A 346 6.38 25.58 -4.85
C TYR A 346 6.62 24.27 -5.63
N LEU A 347 6.34 23.12 -5.01
CA LEU A 347 6.46 21.79 -5.63
C LEU A 347 5.09 21.27 -6.08
N HIS A 348 5.09 20.51 -7.16
CA HIS A 348 3.92 19.89 -7.75
C HIS A 348 2.83 20.90 -8.15
N MET A 349 3.27 21.94 -8.83
CA MET A 349 2.37 22.93 -9.43
C MET A 349 1.76 22.37 -10.72
N ALA A 350 0.51 22.70 -11.00
CA ALA A 350 -0.13 22.30 -12.25
C ALA A 350 0.67 22.84 -13.46
N ARG A 351 0.87 21.99 -14.48
CA ARG A 351 1.72 22.27 -15.67
C ARG A 351 1.38 23.60 -16.36
N THR A 352 0.14 24.03 -16.31
CA THR A 352 -0.34 25.26 -16.98
C THR A 352 -0.08 26.53 -16.16
N GLU A 353 0.28 26.41 -14.90
CA GLU A 353 0.42 27.55 -13.99
C GLU A 353 1.74 28.32 -14.16
N PRO A 354 2.93 27.70 -14.36
CA PRO A 354 4.20 28.40 -14.33
C PRO A 354 4.28 29.54 -15.34
N VAL A 355 3.88 29.31 -16.58
CA VAL A 355 3.91 30.36 -17.64
C VAL A 355 2.94 31.50 -17.30
N ASN A 356 1.74 31.21 -16.82
CA ASN A 356 0.77 32.23 -16.41
C ASN A 356 1.31 33.11 -15.27
N LEU A 357 2.04 32.51 -14.32
CA LEU A 357 2.64 33.23 -13.18
C LEU A 357 3.89 34.02 -13.62
N ALA A 358 4.68 33.48 -14.56
CA ALA A 358 5.81 34.17 -15.16
C ALA A 358 5.38 35.42 -15.91
N MET A 359 4.27 35.35 -16.68
CA MET A 359 3.69 36.51 -17.38
C MET A 359 3.28 37.63 -16.39
N ARG A 360 2.95 37.29 -15.17
CA ARG A 360 2.58 38.23 -14.11
C ARG A 360 3.77 38.69 -13.25
N GLY A 361 4.99 38.23 -13.58
CA GLY A 361 6.20 38.58 -12.82
C GLY A 361 6.28 37.96 -11.42
N VAL A 362 5.54 36.86 -11.17
CA VAL A 362 5.49 36.22 -9.85
C VAL A 362 6.65 35.25 -9.66
N LEU A 363 7.15 34.64 -10.71
CA LEU A 363 8.20 33.63 -10.65
C LEU A 363 9.56 34.18 -11.03
N TYR A 364 10.59 33.64 -10.38
CA TYR A 364 11.98 33.93 -10.69
C TYR A 364 12.43 33.17 -11.94
N ASN A 365 13.24 33.82 -12.78
CA ASN A 365 13.79 33.19 -13.96
C ASN A 365 14.94 32.24 -13.56
N LEU A 366 14.76 30.94 -13.73
CA LEU A 366 15.73 29.91 -13.35
C LEU A 366 17.05 29.99 -14.16
N ARG A 367 17.02 30.56 -15.35
CA ARG A 367 18.25 30.80 -16.15
C ARG A 367 19.20 31.80 -15.52
N ASN A 368 18.78 32.53 -14.50
CA ASN A 368 19.67 33.38 -13.71
C ASN A 368 20.56 32.60 -12.73
N PHE A 369 20.36 31.30 -12.58
CA PHE A 369 21.29 30.42 -11.87
C PHE A 369 22.36 29.91 -12.85
N ASP A 370 23.62 30.06 -12.48
CA ASP A 370 24.78 29.72 -13.34
C ASP A 370 24.82 28.22 -13.73
N ASP A 371 24.23 27.36 -12.92
CA ASP A 371 24.21 25.91 -13.11
C ASP A 371 22.89 25.37 -13.75
N TYR A 372 21.96 26.25 -14.13
CA TYR A 372 20.66 25.84 -14.67
C TYR A 372 20.77 24.84 -15.83
N GLU A 373 21.55 25.18 -16.87
CA GLU A 373 21.69 24.34 -18.07
C GLU A 373 22.34 22.99 -17.71
N LYS A 374 23.33 22.99 -16.82
CA LYS A 374 23.98 21.77 -16.35
C LYS A 374 23.00 20.85 -15.60
N VAL A 375 22.20 21.41 -14.68
CA VAL A 375 21.19 20.69 -13.91
C VAL A 375 20.15 20.09 -14.86
N LEU A 376 19.74 20.84 -15.88
CA LEU A 376 18.77 20.38 -16.87
C LEU A 376 19.32 19.20 -17.69
N GLU A 377 20.55 19.29 -18.19
CA GLU A 377 21.20 18.24 -19.00
C GLU A 377 21.46 16.97 -18.20
N GLU A 378 21.89 17.10 -16.94
CA GLU A 378 22.25 15.94 -16.11
C GLU A 378 21.04 15.19 -15.53
N ASN A 379 19.91 15.87 -15.29
CA ASN A 379 18.80 15.29 -14.52
C ASN A 379 17.49 15.17 -15.29
N PHE A 380 17.35 15.80 -16.46
CA PHE A 380 16.09 15.86 -17.19
C PHE A 380 16.26 15.44 -18.65
N GLN A 381 15.18 14.95 -19.25
CA GLN A 381 15.18 14.66 -20.69
C GLN A 381 15.21 15.95 -21.50
N LYS A 382 15.90 15.94 -22.62
CA LYS A 382 15.98 17.09 -23.53
C LYS A 382 14.59 17.57 -23.92
N GLY A 383 14.34 18.86 -23.72
CA GLY A 383 13.06 19.50 -24.05
C GLY A 383 11.95 19.32 -23.02
N SER A 384 12.21 18.67 -21.87
CA SER A 384 11.23 18.52 -20.80
C SER A 384 10.83 19.85 -20.15
N ASP A 385 11.68 20.85 -20.23
CA ASP A 385 11.46 22.22 -19.76
C ASP A 385 10.63 23.09 -20.71
N THR A 386 10.47 22.67 -21.98
CA THR A 386 9.76 23.42 -23.01
C THR A 386 8.40 24.00 -22.59
N PRO A 387 7.55 23.28 -21.85
CA PRO A 387 6.26 23.82 -21.38
C PRO A 387 6.36 24.97 -20.37
N TYR A 388 7.54 25.19 -19.81
CA TYR A 388 7.78 26.18 -18.75
C TYR A 388 8.61 27.37 -19.23
N LEU A 389 8.88 27.42 -20.51
CA LEU A 389 9.61 28.56 -21.12
C LEU A 389 8.65 29.71 -21.49
N TYR A 390 9.06 30.91 -21.16
CA TYR A 390 8.35 32.12 -21.57
C TYR A 390 9.36 33.21 -21.92
N LYS A 391 9.28 33.74 -23.15
CA LYS A 391 10.31 34.64 -23.75
C LYS A 391 11.70 33.95 -23.63
N ASP A 392 12.66 34.66 -23.05
CA ASP A 392 14.04 34.16 -22.90
C ASP A 392 14.27 33.47 -21.54
N GLY A 393 13.22 33.25 -20.74
CA GLY A 393 13.32 32.69 -19.40
C GLY A 393 12.74 31.29 -19.26
N ALA A 394 13.22 30.56 -18.25
CA ALA A 394 12.66 29.30 -17.75
C ALA A 394 12.13 29.50 -16.34
N TYR A 395 10.91 29.04 -16.04
CA TYR A 395 10.21 29.41 -14.80
C TYR A 395 9.76 28.23 -13.97
N ALA A 396 9.99 27.00 -14.45
CA ALA A 396 9.84 25.78 -13.65
C ALA A 396 10.68 24.65 -14.27
N LEU A 397 10.84 23.58 -13.47
CA LEU A 397 11.38 22.27 -13.89
C LEU A 397 10.31 21.21 -13.69
N PRO A 398 10.24 20.17 -14.51
CA PRO A 398 9.30 19.07 -14.30
C PRO A 398 9.68 18.27 -13.06
N ASP A 399 8.73 18.03 -12.15
CA ASP A 399 8.90 17.18 -10.96
C ASP A 399 8.36 15.76 -11.16
N THR A 400 7.49 15.59 -12.16
CA THR A 400 6.87 14.31 -12.48
C THR A 400 6.80 14.10 -13.99
N GLN A 401 6.86 12.83 -14.40
CA GLN A 401 6.65 12.42 -15.77
C GLN A 401 5.45 11.51 -15.86
N ASN A 402 4.44 11.89 -16.62
CA ASN A 402 3.26 11.09 -16.87
C ASN A 402 3.25 10.58 -18.30
N PHE A 403 2.95 9.30 -18.48
CA PHE A 403 2.79 8.67 -19.77
C PHE A 403 1.67 7.64 -19.75
N PHE A 404 1.06 7.44 -20.89
CA PHE A 404 0.03 6.41 -21.01
C PHE A 404 0.68 5.04 -21.22
N VAL A 405 0.14 4.04 -20.53
CA VAL A 405 0.48 2.64 -20.75
C VAL A 405 -0.79 1.87 -21.05
N MET A 406 -0.66 0.86 -21.89
CA MET A 406 -1.75 -0.07 -22.17
C MET A 406 -1.61 -1.29 -21.28
N PHE A 407 -2.65 -1.60 -20.52
CA PHE A 407 -2.79 -2.87 -19.82
C PHE A 407 -3.65 -3.80 -20.66
N TYR A 408 -3.26 -5.05 -20.78
CA TYR A 408 -4.04 -6.07 -21.47
C TYR A 408 -4.01 -7.40 -20.72
N ARG A 409 -5.06 -8.19 -20.88
CA ARG A 409 -5.16 -9.53 -20.33
C ARG A 409 -4.42 -10.51 -21.24
N THR A 410 -3.29 -11.04 -20.79
CA THR A 410 -2.46 -11.97 -21.55
C THR A 410 -3.21 -13.26 -21.87
N ASP A 411 -3.98 -13.79 -20.93
CA ASP A 411 -4.82 -14.98 -21.09
C ASP A 411 -5.89 -14.81 -22.18
N ILE A 412 -6.52 -13.65 -22.30
CA ILE A 412 -7.47 -13.34 -23.37
C ILE A 412 -6.76 -13.25 -24.73
N PHE A 413 -5.62 -12.56 -24.76
CA PHE A 413 -4.85 -12.39 -25.99
C PHE A 413 -4.36 -13.75 -26.50
N ASP A 414 -3.85 -14.61 -25.62
CA ASP A 414 -3.41 -15.96 -25.95
C ASP A 414 -4.58 -16.82 -26.47
N LYS A 415 -5.74 -16.78 -25.79
CA LYS A 415 -6.94 -17.54 -26.18
C LYS A 415 -7.49 -17.11 -27.54
N LEU A 416 -7.41 -15.84 -27.88
CA LEU A 416 -7.88 -15.26 -29.15
C LEU A 416 -6.79 -15.20 -30.23
N GLY A 417 -5.56 -15.63 -29.95
CA GLY A 417 -4.43 -15.59 -30.88
C GLY A 417 -4.02 -14.16 -31.24
N LEU A 418 -4.15 -13.22 -30.29
CA LEU A 418 -3.84 -11.79 -30.49
C LEU A 418 -2.44 -11.47 -30.01
N ASN A 419 -1.81 -10.48 -30.69
CA ASN A 419 -0.58 -9.88 -30.23
C ASN A 419 -0.87 -8.47 -29.65
N PRO A 420 -0.08 -8.01 -28.66
CA PRO A 420 -0.18 -6.64 -28.17
C PRO A 420 -0.02 -5.63 -29.32
N PRO A 421 -0.94 -4.67 -29.50
CA PRO A 421 -0.88 -3.71 -30.58
C PRO A 421 0.33 -2.78 -30.41
N LYS A 422 1.00 -2.49 -31.53
CA LYS A 422 2.15 -1.58 -31.59
C LYS A 422 1.80 -0.26 -32.26
N THR A 423 0.72 -0.23 -33.02
CA THR A 423 0.21 0.96 -33.72
C THR A 423 -1.26 1.18 -33.39
N TRP A 424 -1.81 2.33 -33.73
CA TRP A 424 -3.24 2.61 -33.59
C TRP A 424 -4.08 1.74 -34.53
N GLU A 425 -3.59 1.39 -35.69
CA GLU A 425 -4.24 0.46 -36.62
C GLU A 425 -4.33 -0.95 -36.03
N ASP A 426 -3.25 -1.42 -35.39
CA ASP A 426 -3.27 -2.69 -34.65
C ASP A 426 -4.30 -2.64 -33.52
N PHE A 427 -4.32 -1.53 -32.76
CA PHE A 427 -5.26 -1.34 -31.64
C PHE A 427 -6.71 -1.39 -32.11
N LEU A 428 -7.04 -0.71 -33.22
CA LEU A 428 -8.39 -0.75 -33.80
C LEU A 428 -8.76 -2.19 -34.26
N SER A 429 -7.81 -2.89 -34.89
CA SER A 429 -8.00 -4.26 -35.31
C SER A 429 -8.26 -5.21 -34.13
N VAL A 430 -7.46 -5.12 -33.09
CA VAL A 430 -7.63 -5.87 -31.84
C VAL A 430 -8.98 -5.54 -31.19
N THR A 431 -9.34 -4.26 -31.11
CA THR A 431 -10.63 -3.82 -30.57
C THR A 431 -11.80 -4.42 -31.32
N GLY A 432 -11.73 -4.49 -32.66
CA GLY A 432 -12.75 -5.13 -33.48
C GLY A 432 -12.90 -6.64 -33.23
N ILE A 433 -11.79 -7.33 -32.91
CA ILE A 433 -11.85 -8.76 -32.52
C ILE A 433 -12.43 -8.92 -31.13
N LEU A 434 -12.02 -8.09 -30.16
CA LEU A 434 -12.57 -8.11 -28.81
C LEU A 434 -14.07 -7.85 -28.81
N GLN A 435 -14.57 -6.88 -29.58
CA GLN A 435 -15.99 -6.56 -29.69
C GLN A 435 -16.80 -7.71 -30.30
N ARG A 436 -16.27 -8.44 -31.29
CA ARG A 436 -16.91 -9.65 -31.83
C ARG A 436 -17.04 -10.76 -30.79
N ASN A 437 -16.12 -10.79 -29.81
CA ASN A 437 -16.16 -11.70 -28.67
C ASN A 437 -16.82 -11.04 -27.42
N LYS A 438 -17.62 -9.99 -27.64
CA LYS A 438 -18.37 -9.26 -26.59
C LYS A 438 -17.51 -8.68 -25.46
N MET A 439 -16.26 -8.38 -25.75
CA MET A 439 -15.30 -7.71 -24.88
C MET A 439 -15.05 -6.30 -25.37
N ASN A 440 -14.49 -5.44 -24.53
CA ASN A 440 -14.23 -4.05 -24.85
C ASN A 440 -12.78 -3.63 -24.55
N ALA A 441 -12.32 -2.63 -25.31
CA ALA A 441 -11.13 -1.87 -25.00
C ALA A 441 -11.55 -0.44 -24.57
N TYR A 442 -10.92 0.06 -23.52
CA TYR A 442 -11.22 1.38 -22.97
C TYR A 442 -10.04 2.31 -23.13
N LEU A 443 -10.31 3.52 -23.65
CA LEU A 443 -9.40 4.64 -23.57
C LEU A 443 -9.81 5.54 -22.41
N PRO A 444 -8.86 5.99 -21.56
CA PRO A 444 -9.18 6.92 -20.49
C PRO A 444 -9.53 8.28 -21.10
N TYR A 445 -10.79 8.58 -21.27
CA TYR A 445 -11.27 9.89 -21.66
C TYR A 445 -12.20 10.47 -20.60
N THR A 446 -12.08 11.76 -20.33
CA THR A 446 -13.08 12.48 -19.53
C THR A 446 -14.17 13.00 -20.46
N LYS A 447 -15.44 12.89 -20.02
CA LYS A 447 -16.55 13.49 -20.78
C LYS A 447 -16.27 14.96 -21.08
N LEU A 448 -16.60 15.37 -22.29
CA LEU A 448 -16.56 16.76 -22.74
C LEU A 448 -17.10 17.73 -21.68
N GLY A 449 -16.27 18.62 -21.20
CA GLY A 449 -16.76 19.85 -20.58
C GLY A 449 -17.53 20.67 -21.61
N ALA A 450 -18.33 21.64 -21.16
CA ALA A 450 -19.25 22.46 -21.97
C ALA A 450 -18.61 23.20 -23.19
N ALA A 451 -17.31 23.04 -23.45
CA ALA A 451 -16.54 23.66 -24.53
C ALA A 451 -16.17 22.70 -25.68
N GLY A 452 -16.66 21.47 -25.72
CA GLY A 452 -16.51 20.59 -26.89
C GLY A 452 -15.12 19.99 -27.12
N THR A 453 -14.19 20.10 -26.19
CA THR A 453 -12.84 19.51 -26.29
C THR A 453 -12.78 18.14 -25.62
N VAL A 454 -12.35 17.11 -26.36
CA VAL A 454 -12.03 15.79 -25.79
C VAL A 454 -10.72 15.90 -25.01
N ASN A 455 -10.79 16.01 -23.71
CA ASN A 455 -9.62 15.75 -22.87
C ASN A 455 -9.46 14.23 -22.74
N ILE A 456 -8.51 13.67 -23.47
CA ILE A 456 -8.01 12.33 -23.20
C ILE A 456 -7.43 12.40 -21.80
N GLY A 457 -8.08 11.71 -20.83
CA GLY A 457 -7.95 11.90 -19.42
C GLY A 457 -6.53 12.03 -18.91
N THR A 458 -6.15 13.26 -18.79
CA THR A 458 -5.00 13.67 -18.02
C THR A 458 -5.53 14.01 -16.63
N GLY A 459 -5.93 12.99 -15.89
CA GLY A 459 -6.07 13.14 -14.44
C GLY A 459 -4.74 13.59 -13.88
N GLY A 460 -4.46 14.88 -14.01
CA GLY A 460 -3.22 15.52 -13.57
C GLY A 460 -2.08 15.47 -14.61
N LEU A 461 -2.30 15.96 -15.79
CA LEU A 461 -1.23 16.58 -16.59
C LEU A 461 -1.09 18.01 -16.19
#